data_fd91505cb0cdde386d4958afdf8d77e0
#
_entry.id   fd91505cb0cdde386d4958afdf8d77e0
#
_cell.length_a   1.000
_cell.length_b   1.000
_cell.length_c   1.000
_cell.angle_alpha   90.00
_cell.angle_beta   90.00
_cell.angle_gamma   90.00
#
_symmetry.space_group_name_H-M   'P 1'
#
loop_
_entity.id
_entity.type
_entity.pdbx_description
1 polymer ?
#
loop_
_entity_poly.entity_id
_entity_poly.type
_entity_poly.pdbx_seq_one_letter_code
_entity_poly.pdbx_strand_id
1 'polypeptide(L)'
;MQYRSLTKKILAIGAGAALAMGALSVGAQDEPFKVGFVYVGPVGDHGWTYRHDVGRQAIEEALGDAVESTFVESVPEGADAERVIRKLASEGHGLIFTTSFGFMNPTVKVAREFPDIKFEHATGYKQSDNVSTYSARFYEGRAVIGTMAGMMTEKNVIGYIASFPIPEVVRGINAFTIAMRKVNPEAEVKVVWVNSWYDPGKEADAARALIDQGADIITQHTDSPAPLQVAEERGVVGFGQASDMSAFAPKAQLTSIIDDWDAYYVERARAAIDGSWESQDVWKGIDSGMVAFAGYNDSVPADVQAAAELVKEGIVGGTMHPFQGPILNQAGEQVVGENEVIDDEVLLGMNFYVEGVQGELPK
;
A
#
# COMPACT_ATOMS: atom_id res chain seq x y z
N MET A 1 -96.40 41.87 40.97
CA MET A 1 -95.64 42.75 41.89
C MET A 1 -94.17 42.42 41.77
N GLN A 2 -93.39 43.41 41.53
CA GLN A 2 -91.92 43.49 41.51
C GLN A 2 -91.11 42.72 40.38
N TYR A 3 -90.78 43.56 39.42
CA TYR A 3 -89.75 43.32 38.44
C TYR A 3 -88.34 43.35 39.08
N ARG A 4 -87.48 42.45 38.68
CA ARG A 4 -86.01 42.63 38.81
C ARG A 4 -85.34 42.40 37.48
N SER A 5 -84.74 43.49 37.03
CA SER A 5 -83.88 43.61 35.84
C SER A 5 -82.60 42.76 35.98
N LEU A 6 -82.28 42.04 34.95
CA LEU A 6 -80.98 41.36 34.79
C LEU A 6 -80.20 42.02 33.65
N THR A 7 -79.16 42.73 34.04
CA THR A 7 -78.16 43.33 33.12
C THR A 7 -77.21 42.25 32.64
N LYS A 8 -77.17 42.04 31.34
CA LYS A 8 -76.18 41.16 30.68
C LYS A 8 -74.86 41.90 30.54
N LYS A 9 -73.77 41.36 31.15
CA LYS A 9 -72.39 41.73 30.89
C LYS A 9 -71.89 40.91 29.75
N ILE A 10 -71.53 41.51 28.62
CA ILE A 10 -70.84 40.88 27.53
C ILE A 10 -69.35 40.90 27.87
N LEU A 11 -68.77 39.73 28.00
CA LEU A 11 -67.34 39.55 28.15
C LEU A 11 -66.69 39.29 26.75
N ALA A 12 -65.92 40.28 26.26
CA ALA A 12 -65.11 40.10 25.03
C ALA A 12 -63.87 39.28 25.36
N ILE A 13 -63.77 38.10 24.73
CA ILE A 13 -62.61 37.30 24.78
C ILE A 13 -61.74 37.70 23.55
N GLY A 14 -60.63 38.39 23.83
CA GLY A 14 -59.60 38.68 22.83
C GLY A 14 -58.73 37.44 22.61
N ALA A 15 -58.83 36.82 21.46
CA ALA A 15 -57.88 35.74 21.02
C ALA A 15 -56.57 36.38 20.56
N GLY A 16 -55.57 36.33 21.42
CA GLY A 16 -54.18 36.62 21.05
C GLY A 16 -53.58 35.42 20.36
N ALA A 17 -53.44 35.48 19.05
CA ALA A 17 -52.64 34.50 18.29
C ALA A 17 -51.16 34.78 18.55
N ALA A 18 -50.51 34.01 19.42
CA ALA A 18 -49.05 33.97 19.53
C ALA A 18 -48.49 33.17 18.34
N LEU A 19 -47.93 33.88 17.34
CA LEU A 19 -47.08 33.31 16.33
C LEU A 19 -45.79 32.84 17.02
N ALA A 20 -45.67 31.54 17.32
CA ALA A 20 -44.41 30.87 17.63
C ALA A 20 -43.61 30.82 16.32
N MET A 21 -42.72 31.78 16.11
CA MET A 21 -41.61 31.63 15.16
C MET A 21 -40.73 30.52 15.71
N GLY A 22 -40.91 29.28 15.20
CA GLY A 22 -39.94 28.22 15.31
C GLY A 22 -38.67 28.68 14.58
N ALA A 23 -37.68 29.10 15.33
CA ALA A 23 -36.33 29.21 14.79
C ALA A 23 -35.94 27.78 14.34
N LEU A 24 -35.97 27.54 13.04
CA LEU A 24 -35.22 26.45 12.44
C LEU A 24 -33.75 26.71 12.82
N SER A 25 -33.27 26.01 13.85
CA SER A 25 -31.86 25.87 14.05
C SER A 25 -31.33 25.17 12.78
N VAL A 26 -30.79 25.94 11.86
CA VAL A 26 -29.85 25.42 10.88
C VAL A 26 -28.76 24.80 11.75
N GLY A 27 -28.73 23.46 11.85
CA GLY A 27 -27.66 22.75 12.51
C GLY A 27 -26.37 23.28 11.92
N ALA A 28 -25.48 23.77 12.76
CA ALA A 28 -24.11 23.98 12.34
C ALA A 28 -23.68 22.67 11.71
N GLN A 29 -23.38 22.66 10.42
CA GLN A 29 -22.66 21.53 9.83
C GLN A 29 -21.35 21.49 10.62
N ASP A 30 -21.10 20.40 11.32
CA ASP A 30 -19.81 20.18 11.95
C ASP A 30 -18.74 20.32 10.85
N GLU A 31 -17.66 21.03 11.15
CA GLU A 31 -16.58 21.17 10.17
C GLU A 31 -16.08 19.77 9.78
N PRO A 32 -15.76 19.54 8.49
CA PRO A 32 -15.31 18.22 8.04
C PRO A 32 -14.05 17.82 8.80
N PHE A 33 -13.95 16.54 9.12
CA PHE A 33 -12.76 15.98 9.77
C PHE A 33 -11.59 15.99 8.78
N LYS A 34 -10.45 16.60 9.18
CA LYS A 34 -9.29 16.77 8.30
C LYS A 34 -8.38 15.55 8.35
N VAL A 35 -8.11 14.99 7.17
CA VAL A 35 -7.18 13.88 6.97
C VAL A 35 -6.01 14.35 6.11
N GLY A 36 -4.79 14.18 6.59
CA GLY A 36 -3.56 14.57 5.89
C GLY A 36 -2.81 13.37 5.34
N PHE A 37 -2.18 13.55 4.17
CA PHE A 37 -1.31 12.54 3.56
C PHE A 37 0.07 13.12 3.22
N VAL A 38 1.13 12.36 3.49
CA VAL A 38 2.51 12.72 3.14
C VAL A 38 3.07 11.64 2.24
N TYR A 39 3.32 11.98 0.98
CA TYR A 39 3.79 11.07 -0.07
C TYR A 39 5.27 11.29 -0.38
N VAL A 40 6.01 10.20 -0.57
CA VAL A 40 7.45 10.23 -0.91
C VAL A 40 7.70 10.55 -2.38
N GLY A 41 6.82 10.11 -3.27
CA GLY A 41 6.85 10.36 -4.71
C GLY A 41 5.73 11.29 -5.17
N PRO A 42 5.66 11.58 -6.48
CA PRO A 42 4.55 12.30 -7.09
C PRO A 42 3.33 11.36 -7.25
N VAL A 43 2.11 11.90 -7.16
CA VAL A 43 0.87 11.15 -7.41
C VAL A 43 0.84 10.52 -8.82
N GLY A 44 1.56 11.12 -9.76
CA GLY A 44 1.69 10.63 -11.13
C GLY A 44 2.78 9.57 -11.34
N ASP A 45 3.30 8.93 -10.28
CA ASP A 45 4.30 7.85 -10.41
C ASP A 45 3.71 6.56 -11.01
N HIS A 46 2.39 6.39 -10.94
CA HIS A 46 1.64 5.21 -11.33
C HIS A 46 2.02 3.93 -10.57
N GLY A 47 2.69 4.07 -9.43
CA GLY A 47 3.14 3.01 -8.55
C GLY A 47 2.64 3.22 -7.11
N TRP A 48 3.58 3.28 -6.17
CA TRP A 48 3.32 3.39 -4.73
C TRP A 48 2.49 4.61 -4.36
N THR A 49 2.94 5.82 -4.71
CA THR A 49 2.25 7.06 -4.34
C THR A 49 0.88 7.15 -4.99
N TYR A 50 0.75 6.75 -6.26
CA TYR A 50 -0.53 6.68 -6.94
C TYR A 50 -1.55 5.80 -6.17
N ARG A 51 -1.14 4.62 -5.69
CA ARG A 51 -2.04 3.73 -4.94
C ARG A 51 -2.45 4.29 -3.59
N HIS A 52 -1.56 4.98 -2.90
CA HIS A 52 -1.92 5.70 -1.68
C HIS A 52 -2.91 6.85 -1.95
N ASP A 53 -2.78 7.56 -3.07
CA ASP A 53 -3.72 8.61 -3.44
C ASP A 53 -5.09 8.04 -3.88
N VAL A 54 -5.14 6.87 -4.52
CA VAL A 54 -6.40 6.15 -4.77
C VAL A 54 -7.11 5.84 -3.45
N GLY A 55 -6.39 5.33 -2.45
CA GLY A 55 -6.95 5.11 -1.11
C GLY A 55 -7.42 6.39 -0.42
N ARG A 56 -6.72 7.53 -0.60
CA ARG A 56 -7.19 8.84 -0.13
C ARG A 56 -8.51 9.22 -0.80
N GLN A 57 -8.62 9.04 -2.11
CA GLN A 57 -9.85 9.31 -2.85
C GLN A 57 -11.00 8.39 -2.41
N ALA A 58 -10.70 7.12 -2.07
CA ALA A 58 -11.70 6.22 -1.51
C ALA A 58 -12.27 6.71 -0.17
N ILE A 59 -11.47 7.38 0.68
CA ILE A 59 -11.98 8.05 1.89
C ILE A 59 -12.99 9.14 1.51
N GLU A 60 -12.65 10.02 0.55
CA GLU A 60 -13.54 11.09 0.09
C GLU A 60 -14.83 10.54 -0.50
N GLU A 61 -14.75 9.50 -1.33
CA GLU A 61 -15.92 8.84 -1.91
C GLU A 61 -16.83 8.20 -0.84
N ALA A 62 -16.23 7.52 0.14
CA ALA A 62 -16.97 6.78 1.16
C ALA A 62 -17.57 7.65 2.27
N LEU A 63 -16.97 8.81 2.58
CA LEU A 63 -17.33 9.66 3.72
C LEU A 63 -17.92 11.01 3.30
N GLY A 64 -17.77 11.42 2.04
CA GLY A 64 -18.36 12.66 1.48
C GLY A 64 -18.03 13.88 2.32
N ASP A 65 -19.05 14.68 2.62
CA ASP A 65 -18.92 15.95 3.35
C ASP A 65 -18.45 15.81 4.82
N ALA A 66 -18.32 14.60 5.34
CA ALA A 66 -17.81 14.37 6.69
C ALA A 66 -16.28 14.48 6.78
N VAL A 67 -15.57 14.48 5.65
CA VAL A 67 -14.11 14.50 5.59
C VAL A 67 -13.59 15.53 4.59
N GLU A 68 -12.45 16.14 4.93
CA GLU A 68 -11.63 16.95 4.01
C GLU A 68 -10.23 16.33 3.97
N SER A 69 -9.77 15.87 2.80
CA SER A 69 -8.43 15.33 2.69
C SER A 69 -7.46 16.30 2.03
N THR A 70 -6.23 16.30 2.52
CA THR A 70 -5.11 17.11 2.00
C THR A 70 -3.89 16.22 1.81
N PHE A 71 -3.12 16.40 0.74
CA PHE A 71 -1.87 15.69 0.56
C PHE A 71 -0.70 16.62 0.23
N VAL A 72 0.49 16.16 0.52
CA VAL A 72 1.75 16.79 0.10
C VAL A 72 2.61 15.70 -0.53
N GLU A 73 2.91 15.86 -1.82
CA GLU A 73 3.66 14.88 -2.60
C GLU A 73 5.14 15.25 -2.74
N SER A 74 5.96 14.27 -3.18
CA SER A 74 7.40 14.43 -3.44
C SER A 74 8.15 14.97 -2.22
N VAL A 75 7.80 14.48 -1.03
CA VAL A 75 8.42 14.88 0.23
C VAL A 75 9.67 14.01 0.46
N PRO A 76 10.88 14.61 0.52
CA PRO A 76 12.08 13.86 0.87
C PRO A 76 12.00 13.27 2.29
N GLU A 77 12.54 12.08 2.46
CA GLU A 77 12.67 11.45 3.77
C GLU A 77 13.59 12.26 4.70
N GLY A 78 13.36 12.17 6.00
CA GLY A 78 14.15 12.86 7.01
C GLY A 78 13.55 14.20 7.46
N ALA A 79 14.33 15.28 7.43
CA ALA A 79 13.94 16.59 8.03
C ALA A 79 12.76 17.26 7.31
N ASP A 80 12.64 17.09 6.01
CA ASP A 80 11.52 17.63 5.23
C ASP A 80 10.22 16.93 5.58
N ALA A 81 10.24 15.61 5.72
CA ALA A 81 9.10 14.83 6.18
C ALA A 81 8.63 15.32 7.57
N GLU A 82 9.55 15.49 8.53
CA GLU A 82 9.21 16.01 9.85
C GLU A 82 8.52 17.38 9.78
N ARG A 83 9.04 18.28 8.93
CA ARG A 83 8.47 19.62 8.74
C ARG A 83 7.06 19.57 8.15
N VAL A 84 6.82 18.71 7.15
CA VAL A 84 5.52 18.57 6.50
C VAL A 84 4.50 17.91 7.44
N ILE A 85 4.87 16.84 8.13
CA ILE A 85 4.00 16.16 9.11
C ILE A 85 3.59 17.14 10.23
N ARG A 86 4.55 17.89 10.79
CA ARG A 86 4.28 18.90 11.81
C ARG A 86 3.36 20.01 11.30
N LYS A 87 3.53 20.44 10.04
CA LYS A 87 2.66 21.45 9.42
C LYS A 87 1.22 20.95 9.37
N LEU A 88 0.96 19.76 8.83
CA LEU A 88 -0.39 19.17 8.77
C LEU A 88 -1.00 19.04 10.18
N ALA A 89 -0.24 18.56 11.16
CA ALA A 89 -0.68 18.48 12.55
C ALA A 89 -1.08 19.86 13.12
N SER A 90 -0.27 20.90 12.86
CA SER A 90 -0.54 22.28 13.32
C SER A 90 -1.74 22.93 12.60
N GLU A 91 -2.09 22.47 11.40
CA GLU A 91 -3.25 22.93 10.61
C GLU A 91 -4.55 22.22 11.01
N GLY A 92 -4.52 21.36 12.04
CA GLY A 92 -5.70 20.74 12.62
C GLY A 92 -6.15 19.44 11.93
N HIS A 93 -5.24 18.75 11.21
CA HIS A 93 -5.53 17.41 10.71
C HIS A 93 -5.63 16.43 11.89
N GLY A 94 -6.75 15.75 12.03
CA GLY A 94 -7.00 14.80 13.13
C GLY A 94 -6.42 13.41 12.86
N LEU A 95 -6.19 13.07 11.60
CA LEU A 95 -5.55 11.83 11.15
C LEU A 95 -4.53 12.16 10.06
N ILE A 96 -3.31 11.60 10.18
CA ILE A 96 -2.23 11.84 9.20
C ILE A 96 -1.62 10.50 8.78
N PHE A 97 -1.68 10.22 7.48
CA PHE A 97 -1.01 9.08 6.85
C PHE A 97 0.37 9.48 6.35
N THR A 98 1.39 8.69 6.69
CA THR A 98 2.77 8.89 6.25
C THR A 98 3.25 7.65 5.51
N THR A 99 3.45 7.76 4.18
CA THR A 99 3.49 6.62 3.28
C THR A 99 4.88 6.27 2.77
N SER A 100 5.90 6.30 3.63
CA SER A 100 7.23 5.80 3.30
C SER A 100 7.96 5.30 4.54
N PHE A 101 8.75 4.24 4.40
CA PHE A 101 9.57 3.69 5.47
C PHE A 101 10.43 4.74 6.17
N GLY A 102 11.06 5.63 5.42
CA GLY A 102 11.92 6.69 5.97
C GLY A 102 11.16 7.81 6.69
N PHE A 103 9.83 7.83 6.65
CA PHE A 103 9.01 8.75 7.45
C PHE A 103 8.78 8.27 8.88
N MET A 104 9.20 7.05 9.24
CA MET A 104 8.96 6.47 10.57
C MET A 104 9.44 7.35 11.72
N ASN A 105 10.72 7.72 11.74
CA ASN A 105 11.27 8.54 12.80
C ASN A 105 10.68 9.96 12.85
N PRO A 106 10.51 10.66 11.72
CA PRO A 106 9.75 11.91 11.65
C PRO A 106 8.34 11.81 12.24
N THR A 107 7.57 10.76 11.86
CA THR A 107 6.20 10.54 12.35
C THR A 107 6.17 10.37 13.87
N VAL A 108 6.97 9.45 14.40
CA VAL A 108 7.03 9.19 15.86
C VAL A 108 7.48 10.44 16.64
N LYS A 109 8.38 11.23 16.06
CA LYS A 109 8.84 12.47 16.71
C LYS A 109 7.72 13.51 16.79
N VAL A 110 7.01 13.74 15.68
CA VAL A 110 5.90 14.71 15.64
C VAL A 110 4.71 14.22 16.47
N ALA A 111 4.41 12.93 16.45
CA ALA A 111 3.30 12.36 17.22
C ALA A 111 3.41 12.62 18.72
N ARG A 112 4.62 12.67 19.27
CA ARG A 112 4.87 13.02 20.70
C ARG A 112 4.51 14.47 21.02
N GLU A 113 4.56 15.37 20.04
CA GLU A 113 4.24 16.79 20.20
C GLU A 113 2.72 17.03 20.06
N PHE A 114 1.99 16.10 19.42
CA PHE A 114 0.56 16.18 19.11
C PHE A 114 -0.19 14.93 19.57
N PRO A 115 -0.36 14.70 20.90
CA PRO A 115 -0.90 13.45 21.43
C PRO A 115 -2.37 13.17 21.04
N ASP A 116 -3.13 14.19 20.68
CA ASP A 116 -4.55 14.06 20.30
C ASP A 116 -4.73 13.70 18.82
N ILE A 117 -3.69 13.88 17.99
CA ILE A 117 -3.71 13.55 16.56
C ILE A 117 -3.33 12.09 16.36
N LYS A 118 -4.00 11.40 15.43
CA LYS A 118 -3.74 10.03 15.05
C LYS A 118 -2.82 9.97 13.84
N PHE A 119 -1.89 9.02 13.87
CA PHE A 119 -0.92 8.82 12.79
C PHE A 119 -0.96 7.37 12.31
N GLU A 120 -1.06 7.20 11.00
CA GLU A 120 -0.97 5.93 10.29
C GLU A 120 0.33 5.92 9.49
N HIS A 121 1.26 5.04 9.86
CA HIS A 121 2.58 5.01 9.23
C HIS A 121 2.78 3.72 8.44
N ALA A 122 2.99 3.84 7.11
CA ALA A 122 3.21 2.71 6.22
C ALA A 122 4.61 2.09 6.41
N THR A 123 4.67 0.77 6.41
CA THR A 123 5.89 -0.05 6.38
C THR A 123 6.86 0.12 7.57
N GLY A 124 6.47 0.87 8.59
CA GLY A 124 7.26 1.05 9.81
C GLY A 124 7.03 -0.06 10.84
N TYR A 125 7.76 0.03 11.96
CA TYR A 125 7.67 -0.90 13.09
C TYR A 125 7.66 -0.17 14.46
N LYS A 126 7.61 1.17 14.47
CA LYS A 126 7.55 1.97 15.70
C LYS A 126 6.15 2.50 15.93
N GLN A 127 5.57 2.09 17.04
CA GLN A 127 4.23 2.46 17.47
C GLN A 127 4.24 3.30 18.74
N SER A 128 3.12 3.97 18.99
CA SER A 128 2.79 4.63 20.28
C SER A 128 1.27 4.69 20.41
N ASP A 129 0.74 5.23 21.50
CA ASP A 129 -0.69 5.36 21.74
C ASP A 129 -1.45 6.08 20.61
N ASN A 130 -0.77 6.93 19.85
CA ASN A 130 -1.33 7.68 18.72
C ASN A 130 -0.62 7.43 17.38
N VAL A 131 0.21 6.40 17.28
CA VAL A 131 0.86 5.96 16.03
C VAL A 131 0.56 4.49 15.79
N SER A 132 -0.18 4.20 14.73
CA SER A 132 -0.32 2.87 14.13
C SER A 132 0.74 2.63 13.07
N THR A 133 1.07 1.36 12.85
CA THR A 133 1.82 0.92 11.68
C THR A 133 0.97 0.01 10.82
N TYR A 134 1.13 0.11 9.50
CA TYR A 134 0.48 -0.80 8.56
C TYR A 134 1.41 -1.13 7.40
N SER A 135 1.29 -2.34 6.90
CA SER A 135 2.01 -2.82 5.72
C SER A 135 1.23 -3.96 5.09
N ALA A 136 1.55 -4.28 3.85
CA ALA A 136 1.04 -5.49 3.22
C ALA A 136 2.13 -6.58 3.13
N ARG A 137 1.70 -7.84 3.08
CA ARG A 137 2.56 -8.99 2.83
C ARG A 137 2.89 -9.08 1.33
N PHE A 138 3.53 -8.04 0.79
CA PHE A 138 3.87 -7.92 -0.64
C PHE A 138 4.60 -9.15 -1.17
N TYR A 139 5.36 -9.84 -0.30
CA TYR A 139 6.07 -11.07 -0.64
C TYR A 139 5.14 -12.20 -1.08
N GLU A 140 3.86 -12.18 -0.70
CA GLU A 140 2.87 -13.14 -1.18
C GLU A 140 2.61 -12.91 -2.67
N GLY A 141 2.43 -11.65 -3.09
CA GLY A 141 2.35 -11.27 -4.50
C GLY A 141 3.60 -11.64 -5.28
N ARG A 142 4.79 -11.46 -4.66
CA ARG A 142 6.07 -11.86 -5.28
C ARG A 142 6.16 -13.37 -5.52
N ALA A 143 5.61 -14.19 -4.63
CA ALA A 143 5.59 -15.63 -4.84
C ALA A 143 4.71 -16.03 -6.04
N VAL A 144 3.58 -15.36 -6.22
CA VAL A 144 2.69 -15.59 -7.37
C VAL A 144 3.41 -15.27 -8.68
N ILE A 145 3.93 -14.04 -8.83
CA ILE A 145 4.61 -13.65 -10.08
C ILE A 145 5.96 -14.36 -10.26
N GLY A 146 6.62 -14.79 -9.20
CA GLY A 146 7.81 -15.62 -9.25
C GLY A 146 7.53 -16.98 -9.87
N THR A 147 6.42 -17.64 -9.50
CA THR A 147 5.97 -18.89 -10.13
C THR A 147 5.72 -18.68 -11.63
N MET A 148 5.02 -17.61 -12.01
CA MET A 148 4.80 -17.28 -13.42
C MET A 148 6.13 -17.06 -14.17
N ALA A 149 7.07 -16.31 -13.58
CA ALA A 149 8.39 -16.05 -14.16
C ALA A 149 9.16 -17.34 -14.41
N GLY A 150 9.18 -18.26 -13.44
CA GLY A 150 9.86 -19.55 -13.58
C GLY A 150 9.30 -20.42 -14.70
N MET A 151 7.98 -20.36 -14.94
CA MET A 151 7.32 -21.10 -16.02
C MET A 151 7.49 -20.44 -17.41
N MET A 152 7.73 -19.13 -17.46
CA MET A 152 7.74 -18.36 -18.72
C MET A 152 9.12 -17.98 -19.21
N THR A 153 10.16 -17.95 -18.34
CA THR A 153 11.51 -17.63 -18.80
C THR A 153 12.06 -18.68 -19.76
N GLU A 154 12.64 -18.21 -20.87
CA GLU A 154 13.32 -19.07 -21.86
C GLU A 154 14.83 -19.08 -21.64
N LYS A 155 15.37 -18.04 -20.97
CA LYS A 155 16.81 -17.87 -20.76
C LYS A 155 17.27 -18.18 -19.33
N ASN A 156 16.34 -18.48 -18.44
CA ASN A 156 16.58 -18.69 -17.02
C ASN A 156 17.23 -17.49 -16.31
N VAL A 157 17.07 -16.28 -16.84
CA VAL A 157 17.61 -15.05 -16.26
C VAL A 157 16.52 -14.01 -16.11
N ILE A 158 16.21 -13.67 -14.88
CA ILE A 158 15.24 -12.64 -14.52
C ILE A 158 15.96 -11.41 -13.98
N GLY A 159 15.60 -10.23 -14.50
CA GLY A 159 16.08 -8.95 -13.99
C GLY A 159 15.16 -8.38 -12.91
N TYR A 160 15.72 -8.07 -11.75
CA TYR A 160 15.01 -7.46 -10.62
C TYR A 160 15.60 -6.07 -10.33
N ILE A 161 14.79 -5.03 -10.50
CA ILE A 161 15.18 -3.65 -10.18
C ILE A 161 14.71 -3.36 -8.77
N ALA A 162 15.65 -3.06 -7.87
CA ALA A 162 15.41 -2.87 -6.45
C ALA A 162 15.71 -1.42 -6.02
N SER A 163 14.89 -0.89 -5.11
CA SER A 163 15.01 0.47 -4.58
C SER A 163 16.10 0.60 -3.52
N PHE A 164 15.82 0.20 -2.29
CA PHE A 164 16.75 0.25 -1.15
C PHE A 164 16.87 -1.13 -0.48
N PRO A 165 18.05 -1.48 0.07
CA PRO A 165 18.30 -2.79 0.69
C PRO A 165 17.68 -2.88 2.11
N ILE A 166 16.39 -2.62 2.22
CA ILE A 166 15.62 -2.80 3.45
C ILE A 166 14.97 -4.19 3.49
N PRO A 167 14.62 -4.70 4.68
CA PRO A 167 14.06 -6.05 4.81
C PRO A 167 12.86 -6.35 3.92
N GLU A 168 11.98 -5.38 3.69
CA GLU A 168 10.81 -5.53 2.82
C GLU A 168 11.20 -5.87 1.38
N VAL A 169 12.16 -5.13 0.82
CA VAL A 169 12.63 -5.34 -0.57
C VAL A 169 13.40 -6.66 -0.68
N VAL A 170 14.29 -6.95 0.28
CA VAL A 170 15.04 -8.22 0.32
C VAL A 170 14.09 -9.41 0.42
N ARG A 171 13.09 -9.32 1.28
CA ARG A 171 12.04 -10.35 1.43
C ARG A 171 11.26 -10.57 0.14
N GLY A 172 10.95 -9.49 -0.58
CA GLY A 172 10.28 -9.56 -1.88
C GLY A 172 11.11 -10.29 -2.93
N ILE A 173 12.41 -9.97 -3.05
CA ILE A 173 13.36 -10.65 -3.94
C ILE A 173 13.43 -12.14 -3.61
N ASN A 174 13.56 -12.46 -2.33
CA ASN A 174 13.68 -13.84 -1.87
C ASN A 174 12.42 -14.66 -2.14
N ALA A 175 11.22 -14.13 -1.83
CA ALA A 175 9.95 -14.83 -2.08
C ALA A 175 9.74 -15.12 -3.58
N PHE A 176 10.04 -14.11 -4.43
CA PHE A 176 10.03 -14.27 -5.87
C PHE A 176 10.97 -15.41 -6.32
N THR A 177 12.21 -15.38 -5.86
CA THR A 177 13.25 -16.36 -6.26
C THR A 177 12.91 -17.77 -5.79
N ILE A 178 12.43 -17.92 -4.54
CA ILE A 178 12.00 -19.22 -4.00
C ILE A 178 10.89 -19.82 -4.86
N ALA A 179 9.84 -19.04 -5.14
CA ALA A 179 8.70 -19.52 -5.91
C ALA A 179 9.07 -19.85 -7.37
N MET A 180 9.90 -19.00 -7.98
CA MET A 180 10.44 -19.22 -9.32
C MET A 180 11.23 -20.54 -9.42
N ARG A 181 12.14 -20.75 -8.48
CA ARG A 181 13.01 -21.95 -8.48
C ARG A 181 12.29 -23.23 -8.10
N LYS A 182 11.15 -23.16 -7.42
CA LYS A 182 10.29 -24.34 -7.18
C LYS A 182 9.77 -24.95 -8.50
N VAL A 183 9.54 -24.13 -9.53
CA VAL A 183 9.06 -24.58 -10.85
C VAL A 183 10.17 -24.65 -11.90
N ASN A 184 11.25 -23.87 -11.73
CA ASN A 184 12.42 -23.85 -12.61
C ASN A 184 13.71 -23.71 -11.79
N PRO A 185 14.32 -24.81 -11.32
CA PRO A 185 15.53 -24.76 -10.48
C PRO A 185 16.76 -24.10 -11.14
N GLU A 186 16.81 -24.04 -12.47
CA GLU A 186 17.91 -23.43 -13.23
C GLU A 186 17.82 -21.91 -13.34
N ALA A 187 16.65 -21.32 -13.01
CA ALA A 187 16.46 -19.91 -13.14
C ALA A 187 17.15 -19.10 -12.03
N GLU A 188 17.67 -17.94 -12.41
CA GLU A 188 18.44 -17.03 -11.56
C GLU A 188 17.85 -15.61 -11.61
N VAL A 189 17.94 -14.90 -10.49
CA VAL A 189 17.54 -13.49 -10.37
C VAL A 189 18.77 -12.61 -10.27
N LYS A 190 18.92 -11.69 -11.24
CA LYS A 190 19.94 -10.63 -11.20
C LYS A 190 19.34 -9.36 -10.65
N VAL A 191 19.94 -8.79 -9.60
CA VAL A 191 19.43 -7.61 -8.90
C VAL A 191 20.28 -6.39 -9.23
N VAL A 192 19.60 -5.27 -9.58
CA VAL A 192 20.22 -3.94 -9.69
C VAL A 192 19.57 -3.01 -8.69
N TRP A 193 20.37 -2.43 -7.78
CA TRP A 193 19.92 -1.47 -6.79
C TRP A 193 20.07 -0.05 -7.32
N VAL A 194 18.96 0.70 -7.42
CA VAL A 194 18.95 2.07 -7.95
C VAL A 194 19.05 3.14 -6.86
N ASN A 195 18.91 2.76 -5.59
CA ASN A 195 18.94 3.65 -4.43
C ASN A 195 17.96 4.84 -4.58
N SER A 196 16.75 4.53 -5.04
CA SER A 196 15.62 5.45 -5.16
C SER A 196 14.32 4.67 -5.15
N TRP A 197 13.25 5.25 -4.59
CA TRP A 197 11.91 4.73 -4.75
C TRP A 197 11.36 5.03 -6.15
N TYR A 198 11.56 6.26 -6.62
CA TYR A 198 11.09 6.74 -7.91
C TYR A 198 12.19 7.53 -8.62
N ASP A 199 12.70 6.99 -9.70
CA ASP A 199 13.64 7.64 -10.65
C ASP A 199 13.52 6.94 -12.00
N PRO A 200 12.57 7.38 -12.87
CA PRO A 200 12.32 6.71 -14.15
C PRO A 200 13.56 6.55 -15.03
N GLY A 201 14.52 7.48 -14.93
CA GLY A 201 15.78 7.40 -15.68
C GLY A 201 16.66 6.24 -15.20
N LYS A 202 16.93 6.17 -13.90
CA LYS A 202 17.73 5.06 -13.31
C LYS A 202 17.03 3.71 -13.46
N GLU A 203 15.72 3.70 -13.31
CA GLU A 203 14.91 2.48 -13.45
C GLU A 203 14.97 1.93 -14.89
N ALA A 204 14.84 2.82 -15.90
CA ALA A 204 15.00 2.46 -17.31
C ALA A 204 16.42 1.97 -17.63
N ASP A 205 17.46 2.63 -17.09
CA ASP A 205 18.85 2.22 -17.31
C ASP A 205 19.15 0.87 -16.64
N ALA A 206 18.61 0.62 -15.46
CA ALA A 206 18.69 -0.68 -14.79
C ALA A 206 18.02 -1.79 -15.61
N ALA A 207 16.83 -1.52 -16.16
CA ALA A 207 16.13 -2.47 -17.04
C ALA A 207 16.95 -2.81 -18.28
N ARG A 208 17.52 -1.80 -18.97
CA ARG A 208 18.40 -2.00 -20.14
C ARG A 208 19.62 -2.85 -19.77
N ALA A 209 20.27 -2.52 -18.66
CA ALA A 209 21.45 -3.25 -18.21
C ALA A 209 21.16 -4.73 -17.89
N LEU A 210 20.01 -5.01 -17.27
CA LEU A 210 19.58 -6.38 -16.96
C LEU A 210 19.24 -7.18 -18.22
N ILE A 211 18.54 -6.55 -19.18
CA ILE A 211 18.22 -7.18 -20.49
C ILE A 211 19.49 -7.44 -21.29
N ASP A 212 20.46 -6.52 -21.30
CA ASP A 212 21.75 -6.69 -21.96
C ASP A 212 22.58 -7.82 -21.32
N GLN A 213 22.35 -8.13 -20.03
CA GLN A 213 22.92 -9.25 -19.31
C GLN A 213 22.13 -10.56 -19.48
N GLY A 214 21.12 -10.59 -20.35
CA GLY A 214 20.39 -11.79 -20.73
C GLY A 214 19.02 -11.96 -20.08
N ALA A 215 18.56 -11.03 -19.25
CA ALA A 215 17.22 -11.13 -18.70
C ALA A 215 16.15 -11.08 -19.79
N ASP A 216 15.22 -12.02 -19.76
CA ASP A 216 14.07 -12.07 -20.65
C ASP A 216 12.75 -11.75 -19.93
N ILE A 217 12.81 -11.61 -18.60
CA ILE A 217 11.71 -11.12 -17.77
C ILE A 217 12.25 -10.03 -16.84
N ILE A 218 11.49 -8.93 -16.70
CA ILE A 218 11.82 -7.83 -15.81
C ILE A 218 10.76 -7.74 -14.69
N THR A 219 11.20 -7.57 -13.47
CA THR A 219 10.34 -7.20 -12.33
C THR A 219 11.03 -6.10 -11.52
N GLN A 220 10.26 -5.40 -10.70
CA GLN A 220 10.77 -4.24 -9.99
C GLN A 220 10.15 -4.09 -8.58
N HIS A 221 10.88 -3.37 -7.72
CA HIS A 221 10.39 -2.82 -6.46
C HIS A 221 10.75 -1.33 -6.43
N THR A 222 10.38 -0.65 -7.50
CA THR A 222 10.48 0.79 -7.76
C THR A 222 9.17 1.23 -8.40
N ASP A 223 8.90 2.53 -8.46
CA ASP A 223 7.53 3.03 -8.59
C ASP A 223 7.14 3.45 -10.02
N SER A 224 8.12 3.64 -10.94
CA SER A 224 7.77 4.11 -12.28
C SER A 224 7.44 2.96 -13.25
N PRO A 225 6.64 3.20 -14.31
CA PRO A 225 6.42 2.23 -15.38
C PRO A 225 7.60 2.12 -16.35
N ALA A 226 8.67 2.89 -16.18
CA ALA A 226 9.80 2.94 -17.11
C ALA A 226 10.47 1.58 -17.38
N PRO A 227 10.67 0.68 -16.38
CA PRO A 227 11.21 -0.65 -16.65
C PRO A 227 10.34 -1.49 -17.59
N LEU A 228 9.02 -1.44 -17.45
CA LEU A 228 8.10 -2.15 -18.34
C LEU A 228 8.08 -1.55 -19.75
N GLN A 229 8.19 -0.22 -19.88
CA GLN A 229 8.32 0.42 -21.18
C GLN A 229 9.60 -0.03 -21.90
N VAL A 230 10.71 -0.11 -21.18
CA VAL A 230 11.98 -0.66 -21.73
C VAL A 230 11.81 -2.14 -22.08
N ALA A 231 11.13 -2.94 -21.26
CA ALA A 231 10.86 -4.34 -21.58
C ALA A 231 10.09 -4.47 -22.89
N GLU A 232 9.04 -3.67 -23.09
CA GLU A 232 8.27 -3.63 -24.34
C GLU A 232 9.10 -3.20 -25.55
N GLU A 233 9.89 -2.13 -25.42
CA GLU A 233 10.80 -1.66 -26.47
C GLU A 233 11.82 -2.73 -26.89
N ARG A 234 12.28 -3.55 -25.93
CA ARG A 234 13.31 -4.58 -26.13
C ARG A 234 12.73 -5.95 -26.47
N GLY A 235 11.40 -6.09 -26.52
CA GLY A 235 10.70 -7.34 -26.85
C GLY A 235 10.83 -8.43 -25.79
N VAL A 236 11.00 -8.04 -24.51
CA VAL A 236 10.92 -8.91 -23.34
C VAL A 236 9.67 -8.58 -22.55
N VAL A 237 9.34 -9.40 -21.55
CA VAL A 237 8.13 -9.24 -20.75
C VAL A 237 8.45 -8.86 -19.32
N GLY A 238 7.42 -8.52 -18.53
CA GLY A 238 7.64 -8.16 -17.13
C GLY A 238 6.37 -8.09 -16.29
N PHE A 239 6.55 -7.72 -15.04
CA PHE A 239 5.47 -7.58 -14.06
C PHE A 239 5.42 -6.15 -13.54
N GLY A 240 4.20 -5.60 -13.43
CA GLY A 240 3.98 -4.30 -12.83
C GLY A 240 4.10 -4.32 -11.31
N GLN A 241 4.30 -3.14 -10.73
CA GLN A 241 4.52 -2.92 -9.30
C GLN A 241 3.51 -1.92 -8.76
N ALA A 242 2.93 -2.27 -7.60
CA ALA A 242 1.98 -1.48 -6.81
C ALA A 242 0.66 -1.16 -7.51
N SER A 243 0.62 -0.96 -8.82
CA SER A 243 -0.58 -0.69 -9.60
C SER A 243 -0.58 -1.41 -10.95
N ASP A 244 -1.70 -1.36 -11.67
CA ASP A 244 -1.77 -1.84 -13.05
C ASP A 244 -1.08 -0.84 -13.99
N MET A 245 0.06 -1.25 -14.54
CA MET A 245 0.88 -0.48 -15.46
C MET A 245 0.65 -0.87 -16.94
N SER A 246 -0.36 -1.68 -17.25
CA SER A 246 -0.64 -2.19 -18.60
C SER A 246 -0.88 -1.08 -19.64
N ALA A 247 -1.36 0.09 -19.21
CA ALA A 247 -1.53 1.24 -20.09
C ALA A 247 -0.19 1.77 -20.66
N PHE A 248 0.94 1.50 -20.00
CA PHE A 248 2.28 1.95 -20.37
C PHE A 248 3.06 0.90 -21.17
N ALA A 249 2.75 -0.37 -20.97
CA ALA A 249 3.40 -1.50 -21.61
C ALA A 249 2.40 -2.65 -21.86
N PRO A 250 1.41 -2.43 -22.75
CA PRO A 250 0.30 -3.36 -22.94
C PRO A 250 0.70 -4.73 -23.46
N LYS A 251 1.89 -4.87 -24.07
CA LYS A 251 2.39 -6.14 -24.60
C LYS A 251 3.39 -6.80 -23.66
N ALA A 252 4.11 -5.99 -22.87
CA ALA A 252 5.16 -6.51 -21.98
C ALA A 252 4.62 -6.90 -20.61
N GLN A 253 3.65 -6.16 -20.05
CA GLN A 253 3.11 -6.51 -18.73
C GLN A 253 2.33 -7.82 -18.78
N LEU A 254 2.78 -8.82 -18.04
CA LEU A 254 2.10 -10.11 -17.90
C LEU A 254 0.93 -10.03 -16.91
N THR A 255 1.13 -9.41 -15.79
CA THR A 255 0.21 -8.96 -14.75
C THR A 255 0.92 -7.96 -13.85
N SER A 256 0.24 -7.44 -12.84
CA SER A 256 0.83 -6.56 -11.82
C SER A 256 0.39 -6.98 -10.43
N ILE A 257 1.27 -6.82 -9.44
CA ILE A 257 0.88 -6.76 -8.04
C ILE A 257 0.24 -5.39 -7.81
N ILE A 258 -0.90 -5.35 -7.11
CA ILE A 258 -1.61 -4.13 -6.76
C ILE A 258 -1.62 -4.01 -5.24
N ASP A 259 -1.23 -2.85 -4.75
CA ASP A 259 -1.33 -2.49 -3.33
C ASP A 259 -2.68 -1.81 -3.11
N ASP A 260 -3.60 -2.49 -2.43
CA ASP A 260 -4.96 -1.98 -2.22
C ASP A 260 -5.14 -1.49 -0.78
N TRP A 261 -5.16 -0.17 -0.63
CA TRP A 261 -5.30 0.51 0.65
C TRP A 261 -6.72 0.99 0.93
N ASP A 262 -7.62 0.90 -0.04
CA ASP A 262 -8.93 1.58 -0.05
C ASP A 262 -9.76 1.24 1.20
N ALA A 263 -9.99 -0.05 1.45
CA ALA A 263 -10.77 -0.50 2.59
C ALA A 263 -10.13 -0.13 3.94
N TYR A 264 -8.80 -0.30 4.05
CA TYR A 264 -8.05 0.05 5.24
C TYR A 264 -8.15 1.55 5.56
N TYR A 265 -7.93 2.41 4.57
CA TYR A 265 -7.96 3.85 4.77
C TYR A 265 -9.34 4.36 5.17
N VAL A 266 -10.39 3.84 4.53
CA VAL A 266 -11.78 4.18 4.88
C VAL A 266 -12.10 3.74 6.32
N GLU A 267 -11.69 2.55 6.73
CA GLU A 267 -11.88 2.05 8.09
C GLU A 267 -11.18 2.96 9.10
N ARG A 268 -9.89 3.30 8.88
CA ARG A 268 -9.10 4.12 9.80
C ARG A 268 -9.64 5.55 9.92
N ALA A 269 -10.07 6.13 8.80
CA ALA A 269 -10.70 7.46 8.80
C ALA A 269 -12.04 7.46 9.57
N ARG A 270 -12.89 6.45 9.38
CA ARG A 270 -14.13 6.28 10.15
C ARG A 270 -13.85 6.17 11.65
N ALA A 271 -12.90 5.31 12.02
CA ALA A 271 -12.53 5.11 13.41
C ALA A 271 -11.98 6.39 14.06
N ALA A 272 -11.24 7.22 13.31
CA ALA A 272 -10.76 8.50 13.80
C ALA A 272 -11.90 9.52 13.99
N ILE A 273 -12.90 9.53 13.10
CA ILE A 273 -14.06 10.41 13.18
C ILE A 273 -14.98 10.04 14.35
N ASP A 274 -15.25 8.76 14.54
CA ASP A 274 -16.17 8.28 15.59
C ASP A 274 -15.51 8.08 16.97
N GLY A 275 -14.18 8.26 17.06
CA GLY A 275 -13.40 8.17 18.28
C GLY A 275 -13.06 6.73 18.71
N SER A 276 -13.31 5.72 17.88
CA SER A 276 -12.97 4.32 18.13
C SER A 276 -11.54 3.94 17.66
N TRP A 277 -10.79 4.89 17.12
CA TRP A 277 -9.44 4.64 16.64
C TRP A 277 -8.51 4.21 17.79
N GLU A 278 -7.85 3.09 17.59
CA GLU A 278 -6.81 2.57 18.46
C GLU A 278 -5.54 2.31 17.66
N SER A 279 -4.37 2.46 18.30
CA SER A 279 -3.09 2.12 17.70
C SER A 279 -3.01 0.60 17.47
N GLN A 280 -2.57 0.20 16.29
CA GLN A 280 -2.42 -1.20 15.90
C GLN A 280 -1.23 -1.40 14.98
N ASP A 281 -0.78 -2.65 14.86
CA ASP A 281 0.17 -3.10 13.85
C ASP A 281 -0.55 -4.01 12.86
N VAL A 282 -0.65 -3.56 11.62
CA VAL A 282 -1.37 -4.29 10.56
C VAL A 282 -0.40 -4.78 9.51
N TRP A 283 -0.34 -6.09 9.32
CA TRP A 283 0.44 -6.71 8.26
C TRP A 283 -0.38 -7.83 7.61
N LYS A 284 -1.14 -7.49 6.59
CA LYS A 284 -2.10 -8.36 5.92
C LYS A 284 -1.70 -8.60 4.46
N GLY A 285 -2.22 -9.66 3.85
CA GLY A 285 -1.83 -10.12 2.54
C GLY A 285 -2.97 -10.24 1.54
N ILE A 286 -2.89 -11.25 0.68
CA ILE A 286 -3.87 -11.54 -0.37
C ILE A 286 -5.25 -11.84 0.24
N ASP A 287 -5.29 -12.52 1.36
CA ASP A 287 -6.53 -12.91 2.06
C ASP A 287 -7.40 -11.73 2.48
N SER A 288 -6.78 -10.58 2.75
CA SER A 288 -7.47 -9.35 3.15
C SER A 288 -7.78 -8.40 1.99
N GLY A 289 -7.24 -8.67 0.82
CA GLY A 289 -7.29 -7.80 -0.34
C GLY A 289 -6.22 -6.70 -0.38
N MET A 290 -5.38 -6.53 0.66
CA MET A 290 -4.30 -5.54 0.65
C MET A 290 -3.24 -5.83 -0.43
N VAL A 291 -3.09 -7.09 -0.83
CA VAL A 291 -2.33 -7.51 -2.00
C VAL A 291 -3.30 -8.06 -3.02
N ALA A 292 -3.45 -7.36 -4.13
CA ALA A 292 -4.31 -7.73 -5.24
C ALA A 292 -3.49 -7.89 -6.54
N PHE A 293 -4.17 -8.19 -7.64
CA PHE A 293 -3.51 -8.40 -8.93
C PHE A 293 -4.31 -7.77 -10.06
N ALA A 294 -3.61 -7.26 -11.07
CA ALA A 294 -4.20 -6.90 -12.35
C ALA A 294 -4.60 -8.17 -13.14
N GLY A 295 -5.42 -7.98 -14.17
CA GLY A 295 -5.74 -9.05 -15.11
C GLY A 295 -4.49 -9.60 -15.81
N TYR A 296 -4.55 -10.86 -16.23
CA TYR A 296 -3.49 -11.47 -17.03
C TYR A 296 -3.50 -10.92 -18.46
N ASN A 297 -2.31 -10.68 -19.00
CA ASN A 297 -2.15 -10.41 -20.42
C ASN A 297 -2.57 -11.63 -21.26
N ASP A 298 -3.12 -11.40 -22.45
CA ASP A 298 -3.52 -12.47 -23.38
C ASP A 298 -2.36 -13.40 -23.78
N SER A 299 -1.12 -12.92 -23.67
CA SER A 299 0.09 -13.72 -23.93
C SER A 299 0.45 -14.72 -22.83
N VAL A 300 -0.17 -14.63 -21.65
CA VAL A 300 0.08 -15.56 -20.54
C VAL A 300 -0.63 -16.89 -20.81
N PRO A 301 0.09 -18.03 -20.94
CA PRO A 301 -0.51 -19.33 -21.17
C PRO A 301 -1.49 -19.74 -20.06
N ALA A 302 -2.52 -20.50 -20.40
CA ALA A 302 -3.56 -20.91 -19.47
C ALA A 302 -3.05 -21.75 -18.29
N ASP A 303 -2.04 -22.56 -18.52
CA ASP A 303 -1.39 -23.36 -17.46
C ASP A 303 -0.58 -22.49 -16.49
N VAL A 304 0.04 -21.41 -16.98
CA VAL A 304 0.73 -20.41 -16.13
C VAL A 304 -0.29 -19.64 -15.29
N GLN A 305 -1.41 -19.22 -15.88
CA GLN A 305 -2.50 -18.59 -15.13
C GLN A 305 -3.05 -19.53 -14.05
N ALA A 306 -3.29 -20.79 -14.38
CA ALA A 306 -3.76 -21.79 -13.43
C ALA A 306 -2.76 -22.02 -12.28
N ALA A 307 -1.47 -22.05 -12.57
CA ALA A 307 -0.42 -22.17 -11.54
C ALA A 307 -0.41 -20.95 -10.62
N ALA A 308 -0.54 -19.74 -11.16
CA ALA A 308 -0.63 -18.51 -10.38
C ALA A 308 -1.85 -18.52 -9.44
N GLU A 309 -3.04 -18.94 -9.94
CA GLU A 309 -4.24 -19.05 -9.11
C GLU A 309 -4.08 -20.10 -8.01
N LEU A 310 -3.46 -21.25 -8.28
CA LEU A 310 -3.19 -22.26 -7.25
C LEU A 310 -2.27 -21.73 -6.13
N VAL A 311 -1.28 -20.89 -6.46
CA VAL A 311 -0.43 -20.24 -5.44
C VAL A 311 -1.26 -19.27 -4.61
N LYS A 312 -2.10 -18.44 -5.23
CA LYS A 312 -3.00 -17.50 -4.52
C LYS A 312 -3.95 -18.27 -3.58
N GLU A 313 -4.65 -19.27 -4.10
CA GLU A 313 -5.56 -20.11 -3.33
C GLU A 313 -4.85 -20.81 -2.17
N GLY A 314 -3.64 -21.32 -2.41
CA GLY A 314 -2.82 -21.98 -1.38
C GLY A 314 -2.42 -21.02 -0.25
N ILE A 315 -2.05 -19.78 -0.58
CA ILE A 315 -1.71 -18.75 0.41
C ILE A 315 -2.95 -18.34 1.20
N VAL A 316 -4.05 -18.00 0.53
CA VAL A 316 -5.31 -17.60 1.17
C VAL A 316 -5.87 -18.73 2.05
N GLY A 317 -5.78 -19.97 1.59
CA GLY A 317 -6.22 -21.16 2.33
C GLY A 317 -5.28 -21.61 3.43
N GLY A 318 -4.11 -20.97 3.59
CA GLY A 318 -3.10 -21.35 4.60
C GLY A 318 -2.43 -22.70 4.36
N THR A 319 -2.56 -23.27 3.14
CA THR A 319 -1.93 -24.53 2.75
C THR A 319 -0.56 -24.36 2.10
N MET A 320 -0.21 -23.11 1.79
CA MET A 320 1.07 -22.71 1.21
C MET A 320 1.57 -21.44 1.90
N HIS A 321 2.87 -21.39 2.16
CA HIS A 321 3.54 -20.17 2.60
C HIS A 321 4.75 -19.90 1.69
N PRO A 322 4.97 -18.64 1.21
CA PRO A 322 6.09 -18.31 0.31
C PRO A 322 7.47 -18.72 0.87
N PHE A 323 7.62 -18.64 2.19
CA PHE A 323 8.85 -19.03 2.91
C PHE A 323 8.72 -20.38 3.63
N GLN A 324 8.03 -21.33 3.04
CA GLN A 324 8.02 -22.71 3.52
C GLN A 324 9.25 -23.45 2.97
N GLY A 325 10.00 -24.04 3.88
CA GLY A 325 11.24 -24.76 3.57
C GLY A 325 11.08 -26.11 2.86
N PRO A 326 12.22 -26.69 2.45
CA PRO A 326 13.58 -26.25 2.80
C PRO A 326 14.02 -25.03 1.99
N ILE A 327 14.71 -24.08 2.64
CA ILE A 327 15.27 -22.88 2.00
C ILE A 327 16.76 -22.79 2.31
N LEU A 328 17.57 -22.58 1.27
CA LEU A 328 18.99 -22.34 1.37
C LEU A 328 19.30 -20.86 1.15
N ASN A 329 20.30 -20.32 1.84
CA ASN A 329 20.87 -19.01 1.52
C ASN A 329 21.86 -19.11 0.34
N GLN A 330 22.42 -17.98 -0.10
CA GLN A 330 23.40 -17.96 -1.20
C GLN A 330 24.68 -18.79 -0.92
N ALA A 331 25.01 -19.02 0.35
CA ALA A 331 26.18 -19.86 0.74
C ALA A 331 25.86 -21.36 0.72
N GLY A 332 24.61 -21.75 0.41
CA GLY A 332 24.15 -23.13 0.44
C GLY A 332 23.84 -23.65 1.86
N GLU A 333 23.75 -22.75 2.84
CA GLU A 333 23.36 -23.08 4.20
C GLU A 333 21.83 -23.10 4.32
N GLN A 334 21.30 -24.15 4.96
CA GLN A 334 19.87 -24.26 5.20
C GLN A 334 19.41 -23.27 6.28
N VAL A 335 18.56 -22.31 5.90
CA VAL A 335 18.01 -21.29 6.80
C VAL A 335 16.57 -21.59 7.23
N VAL A 336 15.87 -22.47 6.51
CA VAL A 336 14.54 -23.00 6.88
C VAL A 336 14.55 -24.50 6.65
N GLY A 337 14.14 -25.27 7.65
CA GLY A 337 14.07 -26.73 7.61
C GLY A 337 12.93 -27.24 6.72
N GLU A 338 12.95 -28.55 6.43
CA GLU A 338 11.89 -29.20 5.67
C GLU A 338 10.55 -29.11 6.44
N ASN A 339 9.49 -28.61 5.76
CA ASN A 339 8.16 -28.38 6.32
C ASN A 339 8.09 -27.29 7.41
N GLU A 340 9.14 -26.55 7.65
CA GLU A 340 9.12 -25.38 8.52
C GLU A 340 8.71 -24.13 7.71
N VAL A 341 8.16 -23.15 8.40
CA VAL A 341 7.87 -21.82 7.86
C VAL A 341 8.71 -20.82 8.64
N ILE A 342 9.29 -19.86 7.95
CA ILE A 342 10.07 -18.81 8.59
C ILE A 342 9.16 -17.91 9.44
N ASP A 343 9.61 -17.53 10.63
CA ASP A 343 8.85 -16.69 11.54
C ASP A 343 8.74 -15.24 11.02
N ASP A 344 7.64 -14.56 11.32
CA ASP A 344 7.40 -13.16 10.96
C ASP A 344 8.49 -12.22 11.46
N GLU A 345 9.07 -12.47 12.66
CA GLU A 345 10.18 -11.68 13.20
C GLU A 345 11.41 -11.74 12.29
N VAL A 346 11.73 -12.92 11.76
CA VAL A 346 12.83 -13.10 10.80
C VAL A 346 12.51 -12.45 9.46
N LEU A 347 11.26 -12.56 9.01
CA LEU A 347 10.80 -11.90 7.79
C LEU A 347 10.90 -10.37 7.90
N LEU A 348 10.53 -9.79 9.03
CA LEU A 348 10.60 -8.34 9.29
C LEU A 348 12.04 -7.82 9.37
N GLY A 349 13.00 -8.67 9.75
CA GLY A 349 14.42 -8.36 9.84
C GLY A 349 15.29 -8.93 8.73
N MET A 350 14.70 -9.43 7.63
CA MET A 350 15.42 -10.19 6.59
C MET A 350 16.56 -9.39 5.95
N ASN A 351 17.77 -9.91 6.05
CA ASN A 351 19.01 -9.26 5.60
C ASN A 351 19.97 -10.22 4.87
N PHE A 352 19.44 -11.25 4.24
CA PHE A 352 20.21 -12.24 3.46
C PHE A 352 19.47 -12.57 2.17
N TYR A 353 20.22 -13.03 1.17
CA TYR A 353 19.66 -13.59 -0.06
C TYR A 353 19.53 -15.10 0.02
N VAL A 354 18.50 -15.63 -0.63
CA VAL A 354 18.34 -17.08 -0.85
C VAL A 354 19.15 -17.53 -2.06
N GLU A 355 19.33 -18.84 -2.18
CA GLU A 355 19.92 -19.47 -3.36
C GLU A 355 19.17 -19.07 -4.64
N GLY A 356 19.91 -18.78 -5.72
CA GLY A 356 19.36 -18.32 -7.01
C GLY A 356 19.34 -16.82 -7.20
N VAL A 357 19.55 -16.01 -6.16
CA VAL A 357 19.78 -14.56 -6.29
C VAL A 357 21.26 -14.32 -6.59
N GLN A 358 21.56 -13.57 -7.64
CA GLN A 358 22.92 -13.22 -8.05
C GLN A 358 23.36 -11.85 -7.51
N GLY A 359 24.63 -11.72 -7.17
CA GLY A 359 25.23 -10.52 -6.60
C GLY A 359 25.27 -10.52 -5.07
N GLU A 360 25.80 -9.45 -4.51
CA GLU A 360 25.88 -9.26 -3.06
C GLU A 360 24.76 -8.31 -2.58
N LEU A 361 24.22 -8.59 -1.39
CA LEU A 361 23.33 -7.66 -0.74
C LEU A 361 24.12 -6.42 -0.28
N PRO A 362 23.77 -5.20 -0.70
CA PRO A 362 24.43 -3.98 -0.22
C PRO A 362 24.32 -3.84 1.30
N LYS A 363 25.37 -3.28 1.91
CA LYS A 363 25.48 -3.07 3.37
C LYS A 363 24.98 -1.70 3.79
#